data_1a875226b9388de2330942989b2a01c3
#
_entry.id   1a875226b9388de2330942989b2a01c3
#
_cell.length_a   1.000
_cell.length_b   1.000
_cell.length_c   1.000
_cell.angle_alpha   90.00
_cell.angle_beta   90.00
_cell.angle_gamma   90.00
#
_symmetry.space_group_name_H-M   'P 1'
#
loop_
_entity.id
_entity.type
_entity.pdbx_description
1 polymer ?
#
loop_
_entity_poly.entity_id
_entity_poly.type
_entity_poly.pdbx_seq_one_letter_code
_entity_poly.pdbx_strand_id
1 'polypeptide(L)'
;MDEVSTTLSRVRGRVTSRDGTPIAYERYGEGPPLVLVSGALGTAAGEGSLGGFLARSFSVVAYDRRGRGGSGDTGPYAVEREIEDLAAVVGEAGPGAALHGMGTGGALVLAAVAAGLPAGAVSVFEPPYSAAAAERRRQVAVLLDGGRRAEALDLFLAESTVPAELRPGVAELAHTLAYDFAVLGDGAVPERLLARVHARVLVVDGGASPVSIRQAARALTEALPRGRHRTLTGQTYDVAPHVLAPVLEEFLTDEREPAEAARG
;
A
#
# COMPACT_ATOMS: atom_id res chain seq x y z
N MET A 1 27.83 -19.29 18.00
CA MET A 1 27.54 -18.05 17.25
C MET A 1 26.13 -17.70 17.63
N ASP A 2 26.01 -16.85 18.65
CA ASP A 2 24.72 -16.47 19.23
C ASP A 2 23.94 -15.60 18.25
N GLU A 3 22.82 -16.13 17.75
CA GLU A 3 21.79 -15.30 17.12
C GLU A 3 21.27 -14.32 18.17
N VAL A 4 21.78 -13.11 18.16
CA VAL A 4 21.16 -12.01 18.88
C VAL A 4 19.81 -11.74 18.21
N SER A 5 18.78 -12.41 18.68
CA SER A 5 17.39 -12.07 18.40
C SER A 5 17.15 -10.69 19.01
N THR A 6 17.52 -9.65 18.26
CA THR A 6 17.15 -8.27 18.63
C THR A 6 15.65 -8.17 18.47
N THR A 7 14.92 -8.37 19.56
CA THR A 7 13.48 -8.09 19.60
C THR A 7 13.30 -6.61 19.33
N LEU A 8 12.96 -6.26 18.07
CA LEU A 8 12.67 -4.89 17.69
C LEU A 8 11.57 -4.34 18.60
N SER A 9 11.86 -3.23 19.26
CA SER A 9 10.87 -2.54 20.08
C SER A 9 9.69 -2.15 19.19
N ARG A 10 8.51 -2.67 19.52
CA ARG A 10 7.25 -2.42 18.81
C ARG A 10 6.39 -1.52 19.66
N VAL A 11 6.12 -0.32 19.17
CA VAL A 11 5.23 0.64 19.81
C VAL A 11 3.89 0.62 19.08
N ARG A 12 2.79 0.52 19.81
CA ARG A 12 1.43 0.63 19.30
C ARG A 12 0.84 1.97 19.68
N GLY A 13 0.15 2.60 18.72
CA GLY A 13 -0.51 3.88 18.95
C GLY A 13 -1.79 4.02 18.12
N ARG A 14 -2.41 5.17 18.26
CA ARG A 14 -3.56 5.60 17.45
C ARG A 14 -3.43 7.08 17.14
N VAL A 15 -3.81 7.43 15.91
CA VAL A 15 -4.05 8.82 15.50
C VAL A 15 -5.53 9.01 15.21
N THR A 16 -5.98 10.23 15.24
CA THR A 16 -7.36 10.56 14.90
C THR A 16 -7.40 11.18 13.50
N SER A 17 -8.14 10.56 12.61
CA SER A 17 -8.41 11.09 11.26
C SER A 17 -9.24 12.36 11.35
N ARG A 18 -9.31 13.11 10.25
CA ARG A 18 -10.03 14.38 10.18
C ARG A 18 -11.53 14.25 10.49
N ASP A 19 -12.14 13.11 10.18
CA ASP A 19 -13.53 12.80 10.47
C ASP A 19 -13.77 12.23 11.88
N GLY A 20 -12.72 12.17 12.72
CA GLY A 20 -12.77 11.61 14.07
C GLY A 20 -12.51 10.10 14.14
N THR A 21 -12.32 9.42 13.01
CA THR A 21 -12.03 7.97 13.00
C THR A 21 -10.69 7.70 13.66
N PRO A 22 -10.61 6.80 14.68
CA PRO A 22 -9.34 6.38 15.26
C PRO A 22 -8.62 5.42 14.31
N ILE A 23 -7.37 5.71 13.98
CA ILE A 23 -6.52 4.89 13.10
C ILE A 23 -5.39 4.30 13.93
N ALA A 24 -5.38 2.97 14.06
CA ALA A 24 -4.39 2.22 14.80
C ALA A 24 -3.12 2.00 13.97
N TYR A 25 -1.96 2.14 14.60
CA TYR A 25 -0.67 1.89 13.97
C TYR A 25 0.30 1.16 14.88
N GLU A 26 1.34 0.63 14.28
CA GLU A 26 2.50 0.03 14.92
C GLU A 26 3.76 0.67 14.38
N ARG A 27 4.70 0.99 15.26
CA ARG A 27 5.99 1.59 14.90
C ARG A 27 7.13 0.64 15.28
N TYR A 28 8.12 0.52 14.40
CA TYR A 28 9.31 -0.30 14.58
C TYR A 28 10.56 0.49 14.18
N GLY A 29 11.68 0.23 14.85
CA GLY A 29 12.98 0.80 14.49
C GLY A 29 13.11 2.29 14.74
N GLU A 30 14.27 2.78 14.36
CA GLU A 30 14.66 4.19 14.45
C GLU A 30 15.28 4.63 13.13
N GLY A 31 15.22 5.93 12.80
CA GLY A 31 15.76 6.48 11.56
C GLY A 31 14.75 7.32 10.79
N PRO A 32 14.99 7.57 9.49
CA PRO A 32 14.05 8.30 8.64
C PRO A 32 12.67 7.65 8.63
N PRO A 33 11.58 8.44 8.65
CA PRO A 33 10.23 7.90 8.72
C PRO A 33 9.80 7.22 7.42
N LEU A 34 9.20 6.04 7.54
CA LEU A 34 8.62 5.27 6.45
C LEU A 34 7.24 4.75 6.85
N VAL A 35 6.22 5.04 6.04
CA VAL A 35 4.87 4.52 6.25
C VAL A 35 4.59 3.38 5.28
N LEU A 36 4.14 2.23 5.82
CA LEU A 36 3.68 1.07 5.04
C LEU A 36 2.16 1.08 4.93
N VAL A 37 1.66 0.96 3.70
CA VAL A 37 0.22 0.97 3.37
C VAL A 37 -0.15 -0.37 2.76
N SER A 38 -0.87 -1.17 3.53
CA SER A 38 -1.26 -2.52 3.13
C SER A 38 -2.26 -2.54 1.96
N GLY A 39 -2.22 -3.60 1.18
CA GLY A 39 -3.17 -3.89 0.11
C GLY A 39 -4.53 -4.37 0.62
N ALA A 40 -5.33 -4.93 -0.29
CA ALA A 40 -6.63 -5.49 0.04
C ALA A 40 -6.52 -6.58 1.12
N LEU A 41 -7.44 -6.55 2.09
CA LEU A 41 -7.49 -7.46 3.23
C LEU A 41 -6.23 -7.43 4.13
N GLY A 42 -5.29 -6.52 3.89
CA GLY A 42 -4.08 -6.37 4.70
C GLY A 42 -4.32 -5.56 5.97
N THR A 43 -3.50 -5.82 6.99
CA THR A 43 -3.47 -5.11 8.27
C THR A 43 -2.03 -4.74 8.63
N ALA A 44 -1.84 -3.87 9.63
CA ALA A 44 -0.52 -3.52 10.15
C ALA A 44 0.29 -4.76 10.58
N ALA A 45 -0.38 -5.77 11.16
CA ALA A 45 0.25 -7.01 11.56
C ALA A 45 0.81 -7.81 10.36
N GLY A 46 0.12 -7.79 9.21
CA GLY A 46 0.57 -8.42 7.96
C GLY A 46 1.85 -7.79 7.41
N GLU A 47 2.05 -6.50 7.62
CA GLU A 47 3.26 -5.79 7.21
C GLU A 47 4.46 -6.01 8.14
N GLY A 48 4.26 -6.71 9.28
CA GLY A 48 5.27 -6.86 10.30
C GLY A 48 6.57 -7.51 9.84
N SER A 49 6.51 -8.44 8.89
CA SER A 49 7.71 -9.08 8.35
C SER A 49 8.54 -8.10 7.52
N LEU A 50 7.94 -7.37 6.57
CA LEU A 50 8.62 -6.34 5.80
C LEU A 50 9.08 -5.20 6.70
N GLY A 51 8.21 -4.75 7.62
CA GLY A 51 8.53 -3.73 8.61
C GLY A 51 9.75 -4.08 9.44
N GLY A 52 9.89 -5.34 9.86
CA GLY A 52 11.04 -5.83 10.63
C GLY A 52 12.36 -5.77 9.86
N PHE A 53 12.36 -6.04 8.55
CA PHE A 53 13.54 -5.86 7.71
C PHE A 53 13.90 -4.39 7.58
N LEU A 54 12.94 -3.53 7.26
CA LEU A 54 13.14 -2.10 7.02
C LEU A 54 13.46 -1.30 8.30
N ALA A 55 13.04 -1.80 9.47
CA ALA A 55 13.30 -1.18 10.77
C ALA A 55 14.79 -1.09 11.16
N ARG A 56 15.67 -1.74 10.37
CA ARG A 56 17.14 -1.59 10.51
C ARG A 56 17.64 -0.25 10.00
N SER A 57 16.89 0.36 9.07
CA SER A 57 17.28 1.59 8.36
C SER A 57 16.27 2.73 8.53
N PHE A 58 15.05 2.42 8.97
CA PHE A 58 13.92 3.36 9.06
C PHE A 58 13.17 3.27 10.38
N SER A 59 12.54 4.37 10.76
CA SER A 59 11.40 4.36 11.69
C SER A 59 10.14 4.01 10.90
N VAL A 60 9.78 2.72 10.91
CA VAL A 60 8.68 2.18 10.09
C VAL A 60 7.36 2.31 10.85
N VAL A 61 6.34 2.89 10.23
CA VAL A 61 4.97 2.96 10.71
C VAL A 61 4.08 2.13 9.79
N ALA A 62 3.53 1.02 10.28
CA ALA A 62 2.48 0.26 9.62
C ALA A 62 1.15 0.53 10.31
N TYR A 63 0.07 0.77 9.56
CA TYR A 63 -1.23 1.08 10.15
C TYR A 63 -2.34 0.20 9.59
N ASP A 64 -3.37 0.04 10.39
CA ASP A 64 -4.60 -0.58 9.95
C ASP A 64 -5.44 0.46 9.20
N ARG A 65 -5.71 0.25 7.91
CA ARG A 65 -6.62 1.10 7.15
C ARG A 65 -8.02 1.05 7.77
N ARG A 66 -8.84 2.09 7.58
CA ARG A 66 -10.20 2.13 8.17
C ARG A 66 -10.98 0.85 7.87
N GLY A 67 -11.79 0.40 8.83
CA GLY A 67 -12.56 -0.84 8.77
C GLY A 67 -11.72 -2.11 8.99
N ARG A 68 -10.42 -1.99 9.35
CA ARG A 68 -9.51 -3.14 9.52
C ARG A 68 -8.84 -3.10 10.89
N GLY A 69 -8.53 -4.28 11.40
CA GLY A 69 -7.73 -4.45 12.62
C GLY A 69 -8.21 -3.61 13.80
N GLY A 70 -7.33 -2.76 14.32
CA GLY A 70 -7.60 -1.88 15.47
C GLY A 70 -8.17 -0.50 15.10
N SER A 71 -8.35 -0.20 13.81
CA SER A 71 -8.90 1.07 13.32
C SER A 71 -10.42 1.09 13.35
N GLY A 72 -10.99 2.31 13.48
CA GLY A 72 -12.42 2.55 13.34
C GLY A 72 -12.90 2.47 11.88
N ASP A 73 -14.23 2.55 11.72
CA ASP A 73 -14.89 2.52 10.42
C ASP A 73 -16.09 3.47 10.42
N THR A 74 -15.82 4.77 10.37
CA THR A 74 -16.86 5.80 10.37
C THR A 74 -17.41 6.00 8.96
N GLY A 75 -18.69 5.71 8.77
CA GLY A 75 -19.38 5.94 7.49
C GLY A 75 -19.89 7.37 7.31
N PRO A 76 -20.25 7.78 6.08
CA PRO A 76 -20.10 6.99 4.86
C PRO A 76 -18.65 6.92 4.36
N TYR A 77 -18.27 5.80 3.73
CA TYR A 77 -16.95 5.66 3.12
C TYR A 77 -16.79 6.58 1.90
N ALA A 78 -15.59 7.14 1.77
CA ALA A 78 -15.11 7.81 0.57
C ALA A 78 -13.57 7.65 0.50
N VAL A 79 -12.99 7.68 -0.69
CA VAL A 79 -11.52 7.58 -0.87
C VAL A 79 -10.81 8.74 -0.17
N GLU A 80 -11.42 9.91 -0.16
CA GLU A 80 -10.93 11.11 0.54
C GLU A 80 -10.77 10.88 2.04
N ARG A 81 -11.62 10.04 2.65
CA ARG A 81 -11.50 9.68 4.07
C ARG A 81 -10.24 8.84 4.33
N GLU A 82 -9.91 7.89 3.43
CA GLU A 82 -8.66 7.13 3.55
C GLU A 82 -7.42 8.01 3.28
N ILE A 83 -7.53 8.99 2.39
CA ILE A 83 -6.46 9.98 2.18
C ILE A 83 -6.23 10.80 3.46
N GLU A 84 -7.29 11.21 4.16
CA GLU A 84 -7.20 11.90 5.44
C GLU A 84 -6.61 11.00 6.55
N ASP A 85 -6.93 9.71 6.57
CA ASP A 85 -6.33 8.74 7.48
C ASP A 85 -4.82 8.65 7.25
N LEU A 86 -4.42 8.45 5.99
CA LEU A 86 -3.01 8.38 5.63
C LEU A 86 -2.28 9.69 5.98
N ALA A 87 -2.91 10.84 5.79
CA ALA A 87 -2.35 12.13 6.18
C ALA A 87 -2.12 12.23 7.70
N ALA A 88 -3.05 11.73 8.52
CA ALA A 88 -2.89 11.68 9.97
C ALA A 88 -1.73 10.75 10.38
N VAL A 89 -1.61 9.58 9.74
CA VAL A 89 -0.51 8.63 9.98
C VAL A 89 0.84 9.21 9.55
N VAL A 90 0.91 9.88 8.40
CA VAL A 90 2.14 10.57 7.93
C VAL A 90 2.54 11.69 8.89
N GLY A 91 1.57 12.45 9.40
CA GLY A 91 1.82 13.47 10.43
C GLY A 91 2.44 12.88 11.71
N GLU A 92 1.98 11.71 12.14
CA GLU A 92 2.52 10.96 13.28
C GLU A 92 3.91 10.37 12.98
N ALA A 93 4.13 9.88 11.77
CA ALA A 93 5.42 9.32 11.36
C ALA A 93 6.53 10.37 11.38
N GLY A 94 6.22 11.59 10.97
CA GLY A 94 7.13 12.73 10.99
C GLY A 94 7.41 13.34 9.61
N PRO A 95 8.10 14.49 9.58
CA PRO A 95 8.36 15.22 8.35
C PRO A 95 9.25 14.43 7.38
N GLY A 96 8.98 14.56 6.10
CA GLY A 96 9.74 13.88 5.05
C GLY A 96 9.49 12.37 4.96
N ALA A 97 8.42 11.86 5.57
CA ALA A 97 8.11 10.44 5.53
C ALA A 97 8.08 9.91 4.10
N ALA A 98 8.79 8.80 3.88
CA ALA A 98 8.64 8.00 2.68
C ALA A 98 7.38 7.12 2.79
N LEU A 99 6.80 6.76 1.64
CA LEU A 99 5.60 5.93 1.60
C LEU A 99 5.87 4.67 0.77
N HIS A 100 5.45 3.53 1.30
CA HIS A 100 5.42 2.29 0.53
C HIS A 100 4.02 1.70 0.54
N GLY A 101 3.47 1.38 -0.63
CA GLY A 101 2.14 0.79 -0.77
C GLY A 101 2.14 -0.52 -1.54
N MET A 102 1.52 -1.56 -0.94
CA MET A 102 1.30 -2.86 -1.57
C MET A 102 -0.07 -2.88 -2.27
N GLY A 103 -0.15 -3.38 -3.48
CA GLY A 103 -1.42 -3.57 -4.18
C GLY A 103 -2.31 -2.31 -4.20
N THR A 104 -3.53 -2.42 -3.66
CA THR A 104 -4.47 -1.29 -3.54
C THR A 104 -3.98 -0.21 -2.57
N GLY A 105 -3.14 -0.55 -1.60
CA GLY A 105 -2.42 0.43 -0.77
C GLY A 105 -1.47 1.30 -1.59
N GLY A 106 -0.84 0.74 -2.63
CA GLY A 106 -0.05 1.51 -3.60
C GLY A 106 -0.91 2.51 -4.40
N ALA A 107 -2.10 2.08 -4.83
CA ALA A 107 -3.06 2.98 -5.50
C ALA A 107 -3.51 4.12 -4.56
N LEU A 108 -3.78 3.82 -3.29
CA LEU A 108 -4.14 4.82 -2.28
C LEU A 108 -3.01 5.83 -2.04
N VAL A 109 -1.76 5.36 -1.92
CA VAL A 109 -0.58 6.24 -1.77
C VAL A 109 -0.48 7.20 -2.96
N LEU A 110 -0.59 6.70 -4.19
CA LEU A 110 -0.55 7.54 -5.39
C LEU A 110 -1.69 8.56 -5.41
N ALA A 111 -2.91 8.16 -5.02
CA ALA A 111 -4.06 9.06 -4.92
C ALA A 111 -3.84 10.15 -3.86
N ALA A 112 -3.30 9.80 -2.71
CA ALA A 112 -3.02 10.74 -1.62
C ALA A 112 -1.94 11.77 -2.02
N VAL A 113 -0.84 11.33 -2.63
CA VAL A 113 0.24 12.23 -3.10
C VAL A 113 -0.27 13.14 -4.23
N ALA A 114 -1.07 12.63 -5.16
CA ALA A 114 -1.72 13.44 -6.18
C ALA A 114 -2.71 14.47 -5.61
N ALA A 115 -3.31 14.19 -4.45
CA ALA A 115 -4.16 15.11 -3.70
C ALA A 115 -3.36 16.14 -2.89
N GLY A 116 -2.02 16.06 -2.87
CA GLY A 116 -1.13 17.02 -2.22
C GLY A 116 -0.54 16.54 -0.89
N LEU A 117 -0.68 15.25 -0.52
CA LEU A 117 0.01 14.70 0.64
C LEU A 117 1.52 14.78 0.42
N PRO A 118 2.29 15.45 1.29
CA PRO A 118 3.74 15.51 1.16
C PRO A 118 4.36 14.13 1.43
N ALA A 119 5.30 13.73 0.56
CA ALA A 119 6.07 12.51 0.71
C ALA A 119 7.52 12.76 0.32
N GLY A 120 8.50 12.21 1.05
CA GLY A 120 9.92 12.28 0.73
C GLY A 120 10.23 11.49 -0.54
N ALA A 121 9.82 10.26 -0.58
CA ALA A 121 9.84 9.37 -1.75
C ALA A 121 8.67 8.38 -1.66
N VAL A 122 8.30 7.80 -2.79
CA VAL A 122 7.18 6.85 -2.87
C VAL A 122 7.65 5.56 -3.54
N SER A 123 7.27 4.42 -3.00
CA SER A 123 7.37 3.14 -3.71
C SER A 123 6.02 2.43 -3.71
N VAL A 124 5.71 1.76 -4.79
CA VAL A 124 4.48 0.98 -4.92
C VAL A 124 4.80 -0.39 -5.50
N PHE A 125 4.21 -1.43 -4.92
CA PHE A 125 4.35 -2.80 -5.40
C PHE A 125 3.03 -3.29 -5.98
N GLU A 126 3.02 -3.57 -7.27
CA GLU A 126 1.90 -4.14 -8.02
C GLU A 126 0.52 -3.49 -7.75
N PRO A 127 0.34 -2.16 -7.89
CA PRO A 127 -1.00 -1.59 -7.88
C PRO A 127 -1.84 -2.25 -8.98
N PRO A 128 -3.00 -2.88 -8.64
CA PRO A 128 -3.70 -3.81 -9.52
C PRO A 128 -4.63 -3.09 -10.51
N TYR A 129 -4.12 -2.08 -11.21
CA TYR A 129 -4.87 -1.43 -12.27
C TYR A 129 -5.00 -2.39 -13.46
N SER A 130 -6.20 -2.90 -13.66
CA SER A 130 -6.52 -3.82 -14.74
C SER A 130 -7.98 -3.69 -15.13
N ALA A 131 -8.24 -3.21 -16.35
CA ALA A 131 -9.59 -3.20 -16.90
C ALA A 131 -10.15 -4.63 -17.04
N ALA A 132 -9.29 -5.63 -17.30
CA ALA A 132 -9.71 -7.03 -17.37
C ALA A 132 -10.26 -7.57 -16.04
N ALA A 133 -9.80 -7.04 -14.90
CA ALA A 133 -10.32 -7.42 -13.58
C ALA A 133 -11.61 -6.65 -13.19
N ALA A 134 -12.06 -5.68 -14.00
CA ALA A 134 -13.22 -4.84 -13.67
C ALA A 134 -14.51 -5.67 -13.50
N GLU A 135 -14.71 -6.69 -14.36
CA GLU A 135 -15.89 -7.55 -14.28
C GLU A 135 -15.92 -8.34 -12.97
N ARG A 136 -14.80 -8.93 -12.58
CA ARG A 136 -14.70 -9.65 -11.29
C ARG A 136 -14.94 -8.71 -10.11
N ARG A 137 -14.38 -7.50 -10.13
CA ARG A 137 -14.64 -6.50 -9.08
C ARG A 137 -16.12 -6.14 -8.99
N ARG A 138 -16.82 -5.98 -10.13
CA ARG A 138 -18.27 -5.76 -10.13
C ARG A 138 -19.04 -6.92 -9.51
N GLN A 139 -18.69 -8.15 -9.85
CA GLN A 139 -19.34 -9.34 -9.28
C GLN A 139 -19.12 -9.41 -7.77
N VAL A 140 -17.89 -9.16 -7.29
CA VAL A 140 -17.58 -9.10 -5.84
C VAL A 140 -18.40 -7.98 -5.19
N ALA A 141 -18.48 -6.80 -5.79
CA ALA A 141 -19.26 -5.66 -5.25
C ALA A 141 -20.74 -6.01 -5.12
N VAL A 142 -21.34 -6.64 -6.13
CA VAL A 142 -22.74 -7.12 -6.07
C VAL A 142 -22.97 -8.10 -4.92
N LEU A 143 -22.03 -9.01 -4.68
CA LEU A 143 -22.10 -9.94 -3.55
C LEU A 143 -22.02 -9.22 -2.20
N LEU A 144 -21.15 -8.23 -2.09
CA LEU A 144 -21.01 -7.41 -0.88
C LEU A 144 -22.27 -6.59 -0.59
N ASP A 145 -22.84 -5.95 -1.60
CA ASP A 145 -24.09 -5.17 -1.49
C ASP A 145 -25.27 -6.06 -1.07
N GLY A 146 -25.27 -7.30 -1.54
CA GLY A 146 -26.24 -8.33 -1.13
C GLY A 146 -25.96 -8.98 0.23
N GLY A 147 -24.95 -8.53 0.99
CA GLY A 147 -24.56 -9.10 2.28
C GLY A 147 -23.88 -10.47 2.20
N ARG A 148 -23.57 -10.96 1.00
CA ARG A 148 -22.98 -12.29 0.72
C ARG A 148 -21.45 -12.26 0.86
N ARG A 149 -20.96 -11.85 2.04
CA ARG A 149 -19.53 -11.58 2.31
C ARG A 149 -18.63 -12.79 2.07
N ALA A 150 -19.07 -13.99 2.47
CA ALA A 150 -18.28 -15.20 2.28
C ALA A 150 -18.07 -15.51 0.79
N GLU A 151 -19.12 -15.41 -0.01
CA GLU A 151 -19.05 -15.66 -1.46
C GLU A 151 -18.25 -14.56 -2.19
N ALA A 152 -18.37 -13.31 -1.73
CA ALA A 152 -17.54 -12.20 -2.23
C ALA A 152 -16.05 -12.47 -1.97
N LEU A 153 -15.73 -12.94 -0.77
CA LEU A 153 -14.35 -13.28 -0.40
C LEU A 153 -13.84 -14.48 -1.19
N ASP A 154 -14.64 -15.55 -1.34
CA ASP A 154 -14.26 -16.73 -2.13
C ASP A 154 -13.99 -16.36 -3.59
N LEU A 155 -14.85 -15.52 -4.18
CA LEU A 155 -14.65 -15.04 -5.54
C LEU A 155 -13.40 -14.16 -5.68
N PHE A 156 -13.15 -13.27 -4.70
CA PHE A 156 -11.95 -12.43 -4.68
C PHE A 156 -10.66 -13.24 -4.54
N LEU A 157 -10.67 -14.27 -3.68
CA LEU A 157 -9.52 -15.11 -3.38
C LEU A 157 -9.37 -16.32 -4.34
N ALA A 158 -10.22 -16.47 -5.35
CA ALA A 158 -10.21 -17.64 -6.25
C ALA A 158 -8.87 -17.85 -6.96
N GLU A 159 -8.12 -16.75 -7.20
CA GLU A 159 -6.79 -16.77 -7.83
C GLU A 159 -5.69 -16.31 -6.85
N SER A 160 -6.02 -16.20 -5.56
CA SER A 160 -5.09 -15.75 -4.54
C SER A 160 -4.32 -16.91 -3.96
N THR A 161 -3.09 -16.64 -3.55
CA THR A 161 -2.24 -17.57 -2.80
C THR A 161 -2.54 -17.60 -1.31
N VAL A 162 -3.56 -16.83 -0.83
CA VAL A 162 -3.94 -16.85 0.59
C VAL A 162 -4.33 -18.26 1.01
N PRO A 163 -3.59 -18.89 1.94
CA PRO A 163 -3.87 -20.22 2.42
C PRO A 163 -5.29 -20.32 3.00
N ALA A 164 -5.94 -21.48 2.80
CA ALA A 164 -7.31 -21.71 3.27
C ALA A 164 -7.43 -21.51 4.80
N GLU A 165 -6.38 -21.81 5.54
CA GLU A 165 -6.30 -21.67 7.00
C GLU A 165 -6.37 -20.20 7.47
N LEU A 166 -5.96 -19.26 6.62
CA LEU A 166 -6.00 -17.82 6.93
C LEU A 166 -7.31 -17.15 6.48
N ARG A 167 -8.14 -17.83 5.67
CA ARG A 167 -9.41 -17.27 5.17
C ARG A 167 -10.39 -16.85 6.26
N PRO A 168 -10.58 -17.59 7.37
CA PRO A 168 -11.44 -17.12 8.47
C PRO A 168 -10.98 -15.79 9.07
N GLY A 169 -9.66 -15.58 9.21
CA GLY A 169 -9.10 -14.35 9.73
C GLY A 169 -9.33 -13.13 8.84
N VAL A 170 -9.51 -13.32 7.54
CA VAL A 170 -9.78 -12.22 6.58
C VAL A 170 -11.27 -12.06 6.28
N ALA A 171 -12.14 -12.98 6.73
CA ALA A 171 -13.58 -12.92 6.46
C ALA A 171 -14.22 -11.65 7.05
N GLU A 172 -13.78 -11.22 8.22
CA GLU A 172 -14.24 -9.99 8.88
C GLU A 172 -13.87 -8.74 8.07
N LEU A 173 -12.82 -8.81 7.26
CA LEU A 173 -12.34 -7.72 6.42
C LEU A 173 -13.02 -7.65 5.05
N ALA A 174 -13.86 -8.63 4.69
CA ALA A 174 -14.45 -8.74 3.36
C ALA A 174 -15.20 -7.46 2.91
N HIS A 175 -15.86 -6.75 3.84
CA HIS A 175 -16.56 -5.50 3.53
C HIS A 175 -15.61 -4.40 3.01
N THR A 176 -14.34 -4.41 3.44
CA THR A 176 -13.34 -3.41 3.00
C THR A 176 -12.87 -3.60 1.55
N LEU A 177 -13.22 -4.71 0.89
CA LEU A 177 -12.98 -4.87 -0.55
C LEU A 177 -13.72 -3.80 -1.36
N ALA A 178 -14.89 -3.34 -0.90
CA ALA A 178 -15.60 -2.22 -1.53
C ALA A 178 -14.77 -0.93 -1.49
N TYR A 179 -14.00 -0.72 -0.42
CA TYR A 179 -13.09 0.42 -0.25
C TYR A 179 -11.91 0.33 -1.24
N ASP A 180 -11.30 -0.85 -1.33
CA ASP A 180 -10.22 -1.09 -2.29
C ASP A 180 -10.67 -0.87 -3.74
N PHE A 181 -11.89 -1.29 -4.08
CA PHE A 181 -12.45 -1.09 -5.42
C PHE A 181 -12.75 0.39 -5.71
N ALA A 182 -13.20 1.15 -4.71
CA ALA A 182 -13.39 2.59 -4.85
C ALA A 182 -12.05 3.32 -5.10
N VAL A 183 -10.96 2.91 -4.43
CA VAL A 183 -9.61 3.45 -4.68
C VAL A 183 -9.14 3.17 -6.10
N LEU A 184 -9.45 2.01 -6.66
CA LEU A 184 -9.07 1.63 -8.04
C LEU A 184 -9.97 2.25 -9.11
N GLY A 185 -11.16 2.73 -8.76
CA GLY A 185 -12.13 3.27 -9.70
C GLY A 185 -12.53 2.25 -10.78
N ASP A 186 -12.48 2.65 -12.04
CA ASP A 186 -12.78 1.79 -13.19
C ASP A 186 -11.70 0.74 -13.47
N GLY A 187 -10.54 0.87 -12.79
CA GLY A 187 -9.39 -0.01 -12.92
C GLY A 187 -8.45 0.33 -14.07
N ALA A 188 -8.69 1.38 -14.81
CA ALA A 188 -7.70 1.91 -15.74
C ALA A 188 -6.58 2.63 -14.99
N VAL A 189 -5.39 2.70 -15.59
CA VAL A 189 -4.29 3.52 -15.05
C VAL A 189 -4.73 4.99 -15.08
N PRO A 190 -4.75 5.70 -13.93
CA PRO A 190 -5.32 7.03 -13.82
C PRO A 190 -4.30 8.10 -14.24
N GLU A 191 -3.95 8.18 -15.51
CA GLU A 191 -2.88 9.05 -16.06
C GLU A 191 -2.98 10.50 -15.61
N ARG A 192 -4.20 11.09 -15.61
CA ARG A 192 -4.43 12.48 -15.20
C ARG A 192 -4.14 12.71 -13.69
N LEU A 193 -4.38 11.70 -12.88
CA LEU A 193 -4.05 11.74 -11.46
C LEU A 193 -2.53 11.62 -11.29
N LEU A 194 -1.92 10.65 -11.98
CA LEU A 194 -0.49 10.36 -11.88
C LEU A 194 0.39 11.53 -12.35
N ALA A 195 -0.04 12.30 -13.37
CA ALA A 195 0.64 13.51 -13.81
C ALA A 195 0.80 14.57 -12.70
N ARG A 196 0.04 14.49 -11.60
CA ARG A 196 0.13 15.38 -10.43
C ARG A 196 1.07 14.85 -9.33
N VAL A 197 1.62 13.66 -9.48
CA VAL A 197 2.55 13.05 -8.53
C VAL A 197 3.96 13.51 -8.85
N HIS A 198 4.43 14.57 -8.19
CA HIS A 198 5.76 15.15 -8.41
C HIS A 198 6.86 14.52 -7.55
N ALA A 199 6.50 13.69 -6.57
CA ALA A 199 7.46 12.90 -5.80
C ALA A 199 8.22 11.91 -6.71
N ARG A 200 9.41 11.49 -6.28
CA ARG A 200 10.10 10.34 -6.90
C ARG A 200 9.30 9.08 -6.59
N VAL A 201 8.97 8.30 -7.61
CA VAL A 201 8.19 7.05 -7.44
C VAL A 201 8.94 5.86 -8.01
N LEU A 202 9.11 4.82 -7.21
CA LEU A 202 9.54 3.50 -7.66
C LEU A 202 8.32 2.60 -7.81
N VAL A 203 8.06 2.16 -9.03
CA VAL A 203 7.04 1.14 -9.33
C VAL A 203 7.73 -0.21 -9.41
N VAL A 204 7.34 -1.15 -8.56
CA VAL A 204 7.94 -2.48 -8.49
C VAL A 204 6.91 -3.53 -8.90
N ASP A 205 7.33 -4.52 -9.67
CA ASP A 205 6.53 -5.70 -9.99
C ASP A 205 7.33 -7.01 -9.85
N GLY A 206 6.61 -8.12 -9.74
CA GLY A 206 7.17 -9.45 -9.78
C GLY A 206 7.30 -9.96 -11.22
N GLY A 207 8.47 -10.49 -11.59
CA GLY A 207 8.72 -11.02 -12.91
C GLY A 207 7.87 -12.26 -13.27
N ALA A 208 7.37 -12.97 -12.25
CA ALA A 208 6.44 -14.10 -12.40
C ALA A 208 4.97 -13.72 -12.22
N SER A 209 4.66 -12.46 -11.94
CA SER A 209 3.29 -11.97 -11.83
C SER A 209 2.56 -11.96 -13.17
N PRO A 210 1.22 -11.98 -13.18
CA PRO A 210 0.41 -11.94 -14.40
C PRO A 210 0.84 -10.81 -15.36
N VAL A 211 0.74 -11.06 -16.66
CA VAL A 211 1.14 -10.09 -17.69
C VAL A 211 0.40 -8.75 -17.52
N SER A 212 -0.88 -8.79 -17.15
CA SER A 212 -1.69 -7.58 -16.90
C SER A 212 -1.11 -6.70 -15.79
N ILE A 213 -0.62 -7.29 -14.71
CA ILE A 213 0.01 -6.57 -13.59
C ILE A 213 1.33 -5.92 -14.04
N ARG A 214 2.16 -6.66 -14.76
CA ARG A 214 3.43 -6.14 -15.29
C ARG A 214 3.22 -5.03 -16.35
N GLN A 215 2.17 -5.14 -17.16
CA GLN A 215 1.78 -4.07 -18.09
C GLN A 215 1.27 -2.83 -17.33
N ALA A 216 0.47 -3.01 -16.29
CA ALA A 216 0.02 -1.92 -15.44
C ALA A 216 1.20 -1.19 -14.77
N ALA A 217 2.20 -1.93 -14.25
CA ALA A 217 3.39 -1.33 -13.66
C ALA A 217 4.18 -0.45 -14.65
N ARG A 218 4.31 -0.89 -15.90
CA ARG A 218 4.95 -0.09 -16.96
C ARG A 218 4.15 1.15 -17.30
N ALA A 219 2.83 1.00 -17.52
CA ALA A 219 1.95 2.13 -17.83
C ALA A 219 1.91 3.16 -16.66
N LEU A 220 1.92 2.69 -15.40
CA LEU A 220 2.05 3.56 -14.24
C LEU A 220 3.36 4.35 -14.28
N THR A 221 4.47 3.67 -14.57
CA THR A 221 5.79 4.32 -14.64
C THR A 221 5.85 5.39 -15.71
N GLU A 222 5.29 5.12 -16.90
CA GLU A 222 5.24 6.04 -18.03
C GLU A 222 4.37 7.28 -17.75
N ALA A 223 3.29 7.11 -16.98
CA ALA A 223 2.39 8.20 -16.61
C ALA A 223 2.92 9.09 -15.46
N LEU A 224 3.94 8.65 -14.73
CA LEU A 224 4.52 9.37 -13.59
C LEU A 224 5.64 10.32 -14.05
N PRO A 225 5.64 11.62 -13.68
CA PRO A 225 6.69 12.56 -14.06
C PRO A 225 8.11 12.15 -13.63
N ARG A 226 8.22 11.43 -12.49
CA ARG A 226 9.48 10.97 -11.92
C ARG A 226 9.39 9.49 -11.53
N GLY A 227 8.81 8.69 -12.44
CA GLY A 227 8.66 7.25 -12.27
C GLY A 227 9.94 6.49 -12.61
N ARG A 228 10.28 5.50 -11.76
CA ARG A 228 11.29 4.46 -12.03
C ARG A 228 10.61 3.10 -11.93
N HIS A 229 11.02 2.15 -12.75
CA HIS A 229 10.48 0.80 -12.76
C HIS A 229 11.53 -0.23 -12.37
N ARG A 230 11.13 -1.21 -11.56
CA ARG A 230 11.97 -2.37 -11.23
C ARG A 230 11.15 -3.65 -11.20
N THR A 231 11.60 -4.66 -11.93
CA THR A 231 11.01 -6.00 -11.92
C THR A 231 11.85 -6.93 -11.03
N LEU A 232 11.23 -7.62 -10.09
CA LEU A 232 11.86 -8.61 -9.22
C LEU A 232 11.75 -10.00 -9.85
N THR A 233 12.85 -10.51 -10.39
CA THR A 233 12.89 -11.81 -11.10
C THR A 233 12.36 -12.94 -10.22
N GLY A 234 11.45 -13.74 -10.77
CA GLY A 234 10.89 -14.91 -10.09
C GLY A 234 9.90 -14.61 -8.96
N GLN A 235 9.67 -13.32 -8.64
CA GLN A 235 8.72 -12.92 -7.61
C GLN A 235 7.31 -12.74 -8.19
N THR A 236 6.32 -12.83 -7.30
CA THR A 236 4.91 -12.51 -7.52
C THR A 236 4.44 -11.53 -6.45
N TYR A 237 3.13 -11.30 -6.34
CA TYR A 237 2.55 -10.46 -5.27
C TYR A 237 3.01 -10.86 -3.85
N ASP A 238 3.22 -12.16 -3.61
CA ASP A 238 3.76 -12.70 -2.35
C ASP A 238 5.28 -12.60 -2.28
N VAL A 239 5.82 -11.44 -2.60
CA VAL A 239 7.25 -11.20 -2.59
C VAL A 239 7.84 -11.38 -1.18
N ALA A 240 8.92 -12.14 -1.10
CA ALA A 240 9.59 -12.35 0.19
C ALA A 240 10.19 -11.03 0.71
N PRO A 241 9.99 -10.69 2.00
CA PRO A 241 10.48 -9.44 2.58
C PRO A 241 11.98 -9.19 2.40
N HIS A 242 12.80 -10.24 2.48
CA HIS A 242 14.26 -10.15 2.29
C HIS A 242 14.67 -9.85 0.83
N VAL A 243 13.75 -10.00 -0.13
CA VAL A 243 13.97 -9.62 -1.54
C VAL A 243 13.52 -8.19 -1.79
N LEU A 244 12.39 -7.79 -1.21
CA LEU A 244 11.82 -6.46 -1.43
C LEU A 244 12.55 -5.38 -0.61
N ALA A 245 12.86 -5.65 0.66
CA ALA A 245 13.43 -4.65 1.57
C ALA A 245 14.71 -3.98 1.02
N PRO A 246 15.73 -4.70 0.49
CA PRO A 246 16.92 -4.08 -0.06
C PRO A 246 16.63 -3.13 -1.23
N VAL A 247 15.63 -3.46 -2.05
CA VAL A 247 15.21 -2.63 -3.20
C VAL A 247 14.57 -1.33 -2.72
N LEU A 248 13.75 -1.42 -1.66
CA LEU A 248 13.15 -0.24 -1.04
C LEU A 248 14.21 0.61 -0.35
N GLU A 249 15.12 0.00 0.41
CA GLU A 249 16.23 0.70 1.08
C GLU A 249 17.07 1.47 0.07
N GLU A 250 17.52 0.82 -1.01
CA GLU A 250 18.30 1.45 -2.08
C GLU A 250 17.60 2.70 -2.63
N PHE A 251 16.32 2.60 -2.95
CA PHE A 251 15.58 3.71 -3.55
C PHE A 251 15.21 4.81 -2.55
N LEU A 252 14.76 4.43 -1.35
CA LEU A 252 14.26 5.40 -0.37
C LEU A 252 15.36 6.18 0.34
N THR A 253 16.59 5.62 0.41
CA THR A 253 17.77 6.30 0.96
C THR A 253 18.57 7.06 -0.08
N ASP A 254 18.32 6.84 -1.39
CA ASP A 254 19.03 7.55 -2.45
C ASP A 254 18.59 9.01 -2.51
N GLU A 255 19.40 9.90 -1.93
CA GLU A 255 19.23 11.37 -2.00
C GLU A 255 19.69 11.96 -3.35
N ARG A 256 20.22 11.14 -4.26
CA ARG A 256 20.84 11.57 -5.50
C ARG A 256 19.84 11.82 -6.62
N GLU A 257 19.10 12.93 -6.51
CA GLU A 257 18.79 13.76 -7.66
C GLU A 257 18.83 15.21 -7.23
N PRO A 258 19.79 16.01 -7.74
CA PRO A 258 19.82 17.44 -7.47
C PRO A 258 18.57 18.07 -8.08
N ALA A 259 18.09 19.09 -7.39
CA ALA A 259 17.13 20.06 -7.91
C ALA A 259 17.76 20.86 -9.10
N GLU A 260 18.03 20.19 -10.21
CA GLU A 260 18.63 20.75 -11.42
C GLU A 260 17.75 20.56 -12.64
N ALA A 261 16.51 21.04 -12.56
CA ALA A 261 15.68 21.25 -13.75
C ALA A 261 14.70 22.43 -13.58
N ALA A 262 14.98 23.36 -12.67
CA ALA A 262 14.19 24.59 -12.51
C ALA A 262 14.98 25.85 -12.90
N ARG A 263 15.91 25.75 -13.86
CA ARG A 263 16.54 26.91 -14.52
C ARG A 263 16.71 26.60 -16.01
N GLY A 264 15.69 26.92 -16.78
CA GLY A 264 15.69 26.94 -18.23
C GLY A 264 14.43 27.63 -18.69
#